data_60d94fa77aacba7136372ff5a5f249ae
#
_entry.id   60d94fa77aacba7136372ff5a5f249ae
#
_cell.length_a   1.000
_cell.length_b   1.000
_cell.length_c   1.000
_cell.angle_alpha   90.00
_cell.angle_beta   90.00
_cell.angle_gamma   90.00
#
_symmetry.space_group_name_H-M   'P 1'
#
loop_
_entity.id
_entity.type
_entity.pdbx_description
1 polymer ?
#
loop_
_entity_poly.entity_id
_entity_poly.type
_entity_poly.pdbx_seq_one_letter_code
_entity_poly.pdbx_strand_id
1 'polypeptide(L)'
;MPLIDRKTQLKARRALRKQKRAVEQATASADDSIERLFLKRFNRLLQVRRFVFVWIGFVFLLGSGVFWQLGTLDKFYLKSSSVSGGTYREGIIGVFTNANPLFAISAVDSSVSRLLYSSLFVANSQGDLLGDLASGIEVDEQGKVYTVSLNENIRWHDGEPFDANDVIYTYETIQDPEARSPLLSSWKGVKVTKLDDSTVQFELPNTFSSFQFALTNGIVPEHILSQEDPAGLRSSSFNTIDAVGTGPFTMRTLEVVGTDVDTRQERIAMNSYEDYHANKPGVDSVVLRSYRSDEAMLKDFDDQVIQSMVGYSGPIEDITADEEVQVLSAPLTSSVMVFLNNSNPILADTKVRQA
;
A
#
# COMPACT_ATOMS: atom_id res chain seq x y z
N MET A 1 44.27 -54.49 -48.93
CA MET A 1 44.63 -54.43 -47.52
C MET A 1 46.15 -54.27 -47.46
N PRO A 2 46.69 -53.12 -46.96
CA PRO A 2 48.13 -53.00 -46.85
C PRO A 2 48.63 -53.70 -45.58
N LEU A 3 49.58 -54.57 -45.76
CA LEU A 3 50.29 -55.31 -44.74
C LEU A 3 51.11 -54.28 -43.90
N ILE A 4 50.74 -54.07 -42.66
CA ILE A 4 51.47 -53.20 -41.74
C ILE A 4 52.83 -53.86 -41.46
N ASP A 5 53.89 -53.18 -41.87
CA ASP A 5 55.29 -53.67 -41.76
C ASP A 5 55.63 -54.07 -40.30
N ARG A 6 56.24 -55.23 -40.13
CA ARG A 6 56.63 -55.85 -38.85
C ARG A 6 57.50 -54.92 -38.02
N LYS A 7 58.25 -54.00 -38.60
CA LYS A 7 59.03 -52.96 -37.93
C LYS A 7 58.19 -51.89 -37.26
N THR A 8 57.07 -51.53 -37.82
CA THR A 8 56.13 -50.53 -37.28
C THR A 8 55.39 -51.10 -36.08
N GLN A 9 54.98 -52.37 -36.10
CA GLN A 9 54.39 -53.08 -34.96
C GLN A 9 55.35 -53.18 -33.75
N LEU A 10 56.65 -53.47 -34.01
CA LEU A 10 57.63 -53.54 -32.97
C LEU A 10 57.95 -52.16 -32.33
N LYS A 11 57.94 -51.09 -33.09
CA LYS A 11 58.08 -49.74 -32.58
C LYS A 11 56.87 -49.31 -31.72
N ALA A 12 55.65 -49.63 -32.17
CA ALA A 12 54.45 -49.35 -31.40
C ALA A 12 54.41 -50.13 -30.08
N ARG A 13 54.79 -51.42 -30.08
CA ARG A 13 54.89 -52.23 -28.84
C ARG A 13 55.95 -51.69 -27.88
N ARG A 14 57.08 -51.19 -28.38
CA ARG A 14 58.12 -50.57 -27.53
C ARG A 14 57.66 -49.23 -26.93
N ALA A 15 56.95 -48.42 -27.72
CA ALA A 15 56.40 -47.15 -27.25
C ALA A 15 55.33 -47.38 -26.15
N LEU A 16 54.46 -48.39 -26.36
CA LEU A 16 53.39 -48.75 -25.38
C LEU A 16 54.00 -49.28 -24.06
N ARG A 17 55.10 -50.12 -24.16
CA ARG A 17 55.83 -50.62 -22.97
C ARG A 17 56.53 -49.47 -22.22
N LYS A 18 57.10 -48.50 -22.94
CA LYS A 18 57.72 -47.32 -22.34
C LYS A 18 56.71 -46.42 -21.61
N GLN A 19 55.55 -46.26 -22.25
CA GLN A 19 54.46 -45.50 -21.68
C GLN A 19 53.87 -46.18 -20.43
N LYS A 20 53.69 -47.53 -20.48
CA LYS A 20 53.22 -48.30 -19.33
C LYS A 20 54.18 -48.23 -18.16
N ARG A 21 55.53 -48.34 -18.39
CA ARG A 21 56.53 -48.17 -17.35
C ARG A 21 56.60 -46.75 -16.77
N ALA A 22 56.35 -45.72 -17.60
CA ALA A 22 56.33 -44.34 -17.13
C ALA A 22 55.10 -44.08 -16.22
N VAL A 23 53.93 -44.66 -16.56
CA VAL A 23 52.74 -44.60 -15.72
C VAL A 23 52.94 -45.37 -14.41
N GLU A 24 53.53 -46.61 -14.46
CA GLU A 24 53.84 -47.41 -13.26
C GLU A 24 54.85 -46.68 -12.34
N GLN A 25 55.84 -46.01 -12.91
CA GLN A 25 56.77 -45.20 -12.12
C GLN A 25 56.16 -43.96 -11.54
N ALA A 26 55.26 -43.28 -12.26
CA ALA A 26 54.52 -42.11 -11.78
C ALA A 26 53.53 -42.50 -10.65
N THR A 27 52.85 -43.65 -10.77
CA THR A 27 51.93 -44.12 -9.70
C THR A 27 52.71 -44.55 -8.45
N ALA A 28 53.87 -45.26 -8.60
CA ALA A 28 54.73 -45.65 -7.49
C ALA A 28 55.36 -44.46 -6.79
N SER A 29 55.74 -43.41 -7.51
CA SER A 29 56.25 -42.16 -6.91
C SER A 29 55.14 -41.33 -6.24
N ALA A 30 53.91 -41.37 -6.73
CA ALA A 30 52.77 -40.75 -6.09
C ALA A 30 52.38 -41.47 -4.79
N ASP A 31 52.38 -42.80 -4.78
CA ASP A 31 52.11 -43.63 -3.61
C ASP A 31 53.15 -43.40 -2.50
N ASP A 32 54.43 -43.38 -2.85
CA ASP A 32 55.54 -43.13 -1.90
C ASP A 32 55.46 -41.69 -1.32
N SER A 33 54.98 -40.73 -2.11
CA SER A 33 54.79 -39.36 -1.68
C SER A 33 53.58 -39.21 -0.73
N ILE A 34 52.50 -39.94 -1.00
CA ILE A 34 51.30 -39.97 -0.13
C ILE A 34 51.65 -40.69 1.18
N GLU A 35 52.40 -41.81 1.13
CA GLU A 35 52.77 -42.53 2.31
C GLU A 35 53.73 -41.74 3.21
N ARG A 36 54.70 -41.02 2.66
CA ARG A 36 55.61 -40.16 3.43
C ARG A 36 54.98 -38.88 3.97
N LEU A 37 54.12 -38.24 3.21
CA LEU A 37 53.53 -36.95 3.60
C LEU A 37 52.32 -37.11 4.52
N PHE A 38 51.53 -38.18 4.31
CA PHE A 38 50.28 -38.34 5.05
C PHE A 38 50.37 -39.41 6.14
N LEU A 39 50.75 -40.65 5.82
CA LEU A 39 50.66 -41.77 6.76
C LEU A 39 51.70 -41.70 7.90
N LYS A 40 52.94 -41.29 7.63
CA LYS A 40 53.95 -41.10 8.71
C LYS A 40 53.62 -39.91 9.64
N ARG A 41 52.97 -38.90 9.14
CA ARG A 41 52.47 -37.76 9.97
C ARG A 41 51.20 -38.13 10.74
N PHE A 42 50.35 -38.95 10.15
CA PHE A 42 49.12 -39.44 10.77
C PHE A 42 49.42 -40.33 11.99
N ASN A 43 50.45 -41.20 11.92
CA ASN A 43 50.86 -42.01 13.06
C ASN A 43 51.41 -41.16 14.23
N ARG A 44 51.99 -39.99 13.97
CA ARG A 44 52.40 -39.06 15.04
C ARG A 44 51.19 -38.33 15.62
N LEU A 45 50.18 -38.06 14.82
CA LEU A 45 48.91 -37.48 15.28
C LEU A 45 48.16 -38.45 16.21
N LEU A 46 48.25 -39.77 15.96
CA LEU A 46 47.63 -40.78 16.83
C LEU A 46 48.29 -40.82 18.23
N GLN A 47 49.54 -40.46 18.38
CA GLN A 47 50.26 -40.38 19.71
C GLN A 47 49.71 -39.16 20.50
N VAL A 48 49.31 -38.10 19.85
CA VAL A 48 48.72 -36.90 20.49
C VAL A 48 47.19 -36.81 20.32
N ARG A 49 46.55 -37.96 20.04
CA ARG A 49 45.13 -38.04 19.70
C ARG A 49 44.23 -37.31 20.71
N ARG A 50 44.52 -37.40 22.01
CA ARG A 50 43.76 -36.74 23.07
C ARG A 50 43.80 -35.19 22.89
N PHE A 51 44.99 -34.67 22.61
CA PHE A 51 45.19 -33.25 22.38
C PHE A 51 44.50 -32.78 21.09
N VAL A 52 44.58 -33.56 20.01
CA VAL A 52 43.92 -33.26 18.73
C VAL A 52 42.41 -33.28 18.89
N PHE A 53 41.82 -34.25 19.57
CA PHE A 53 40.37 -34.29 19.83
C PHE A 53 39.90 -33.14 20.71
N VAL A 54 40.66 -32.73 21.71
CA VAL A 54 40.35 -31.56 22.53
C VAL A 54 40.37 -30.29 21.69
N TRP A 55 41.34 -30.13 20.80
CA TRP A 55 41.43 -28.98 19.90
C TRP A 55 40.30 -28.96 18.87
N ILE A 56 39.97 -30.10 18.28
CA ILE A 56 38.83 -30.21 17.35
C ILE A 56 37.51 -29.87 18.09
N GLY A 57 37.35 -30.41 19.31
CA GLY A 57 36.19 -30.08 20.14
C GLY A 57 36.10 -28.59 20.47
N PHE A 58 37.23 -27.96 20.77
CA PHE A 58 37.29 -26.53 21.06
C PHE A 58 36.98 -25.67 19.83
N VAL A 59 37.52 -26.02 18.65
CA VAL A 59 37.21 -25.33 17.39
C VAL A 59 35.73 -25.49 17.01
N PHE A 60 35.16 -26.70 17.20
CA PHE A 60 33.75 -26.96 16.97
C PHE A 60 32.87 -26.17 17.92
N LEU A 61 33.24 -26.06 19.20
CA LEU A 61 32.52 -25.30 20.22
C LEU A 61 32.55 -23.80 19.92
N LEU A 62 33.70 -23.27 19.50
CA LEU A 62 33.83 -21.88 19.05
C LEU A 62 33.01 -21.62 17.77
N GLY A 63 33.09 -22.52 16.80
CA GLY A 63 32.31 -22.41 15.55
C GLY A 63 30.78 -22.44 15.80
N SER A 64 30.34 -23.34 16.67
CA SER A 64 28.94 -23.42 17.10
C SER A 64 28.50 -22.19 17.86
N GLY A 65 29.36 -21.62 18.70
CA GLY A 65 29.11 -20.37 19.41
C GLY A 65 28.95 -19.17 18.45
N VAL A 66 29.85 -19.07 17.46
CA VAL A 66 29.76 -18.02 16.42
C VAL A 66 28.50 -18.21 15.56
N PHE A 67 28.19 -19.45 15.20
CA PHE A 67 26.96 -19.73 14.40
C PHE A 67 25.69 -19.38 15.17
N TRP A 68 25.64 -19.71 16.47
CA TRP A 68 24.53 -19.33 17.32
C TRP A 68 24.45 -17.81 17.51
N GLN A 69 25.59 -17.14 17.69
CA GLN A 69 25.65 -15.70 17.83
C GLN A 69 25.22 -14.97 16.55
N LEU A 70 25.58 -15.49 15.36
CA LEU A 70 25.09 -14.95 14.07
C LEU A 70 23.58 -15.07 13.95
N GLY A 71 22.98 -16.20 14.33
CA GLY A 71 21.53 -16.39 14.32
C GLY A 71 20.76 -15.54 15.35
N THR A 72 21.43 -15.12 16.44
CA THR A 72 20.82 -14.19 17.41
C THR A 72 21.02 -12.73 17.01
N LEU A 73 22.12 -12.41 16.33
CA LEU A 73 22.38 -11.07 15.79
C LEU A 73 21.31 -10.64 14.79
N ASP A 74 20.86 -11.55 13.90
CA ASP A 74 19.74 -11.26 12.98
C ASP A 74 18.49 -10.79 13.72
N LYS A 75 18.14 -11.42 14.84
CA LYS A 75 16.93 -11.07 15.61
C LYS A 75 17.04 -9.75 16.38
N PHE A 76 18.24 -9.33 16.75
CA PHE A 76 18.45 -8.15 17.60
C PHE A 76 18.91 -6.91 16.82
N TYR A 77 19.59 -7.07 15.68
CA TYR A 77 20.19 -5.96 14.94
C TYR A 77 19.50 -5.65 13.62
N LEU A 78 18.78 -6.61 13.03
CA LEU A 78 17.90 -6.36 11.88
C LEU A 78 16.47 -6.02 12.34
N LYS A 79 16.32 -5.12 13.30
CA LYS A 79 15.07 -4.39 13.40
C LYS A 79 15.00 -3.50 12.16
N SER A 80 14.06 -3.81 11.28
CA SER A 80 13.68 -2.89 10.22
C SER A 80 13.28 -1.57 10.87
N SER A 81 14.21 -0.60 10.91
CA SER A 81 13.83 0.77 11.22
C SER A 81 13.11 1.29 10.00
N SER A 82 11.89 1.80 10.19
CA SER A 82 11.21 2.52 9.12
C SER A 82 12.09 3.71 8.73
N VAL A 83 12.64 3.66 7.53
CA VAL A 83 13.37 4.78 6.93
C VAL A 83 12.32 5.62 6.20
N SER A 84 12.27 6.92 6.51
CA SER A 84 11.40 7.84 5.78
C SER A 84 11.86 7.92 4.33
N GLY A 85 10.88 8.02 3.41
CA GLY A 85 11.11 8.17 1.99
C GLY A 85 10.61 6.99 1.15
N GLY A 86 10.91 7.05 -0.14
CA GLY A 86 10.53 6.01 -1.10
C GLY A 86 9.09 6.12 -1.61
N THR A 87 8.68 5.11 -2.40
CA THR A 87 7.36 5.06 -3.03
C THR A 87 6.55 3.91 -2.47
N TYR A 88 5.40 4.20 -1.90
CA TYR A 88 4.40 3.22 -1.50
C TYR A 88 3.45 2.93 -2.67
N ARG A 89 3.22 1.65 -2.97
CA ARG A 89 2.34 1.21 -4.08
C ARG A 89 1.24 0.34 -3.52
N GLU A 90 0.00 0.75 -3.78
CA GLU A 90 -1.19 0.07 -3.30
C GLU A 90 -2.11 -0.30 -4.45
N GLY A 91 -2.62 -1.52 -4.44
CA GLY A 91 -3.67 -2.00 -5.33
C GLY A 91 -5.05 -1.84 -4.70
N ILE A 92 -6.02 -1.34 -5.45
CA ILE A 92 -7.40 -1.17 -5.00
C ILE A 92 -8.33 -1.75 -6.05
N ILE A 93 -9.28 -2.59 -5.63
CA ILE A 93 -10.33 -3.09 -6.52
C ILE A 93 -11.31 -1.97 -6.85
N GLY A 94 -11.54 -1.72 -8.14
CA GLY A 94 -12.47 -0.72 -8.64
C GLY A 94 -11.92 0.08 -9.82
N VAL A 95 -12.53 1.25 -10.02
CA VAL A 95 -12.26 2.18 -11.14
C VAL A 95 -12.02 3.54 -10.55
N PHE A 96 -10.97 4.22 -11.01
CA PHE A 96 -10.79 5.64 -10.74
C PHE A 96 -11.59 6.47 -11.77
N THR A 97 -12.39 7.35 -11.27
CA THR A 97 -13.17 8.29 -12.12
C THR A 97 -13.01 9.74 -11.69
N ASN A 98 -12.78 9.99 -10.40
CA ASN A 98 -12.88 11.34 -9.87
C ASN A 98 -12.11 11.48 -8.53
N ALA A 99 -11.22 12.45 -8.44
CA ALA A 99 -10.50 12.78 -7.20
C ALA A 99 -11.28 13.77 -6.32
N ASN A 100 -12.20 14.55 -6.91
CA ASN A 100 -12.91 15.62 -6.22
C ASN A 100 -13.89 15.04 -5.17
N PRO A 101 -13.76 15.44 -3.88
CA PRO A 101 -14.58 14.89 -2.79
C PRO A 101 -16.08 15.14 -2.95
N LEU A 102 -16.48 16.12 -3.75
CA LEU A 102 -17.90 16.38 -4.05
C LEU A 102 -18.56 15.25 -4.86
N PHE A 103 -17.76 14.42 -5.55
CA PHE A 103 -18.21 13.39 -6.49
C PHE A 103 -17.60 12.01 -6.26
N ALA A 104 -16.60 11.90 -5.38
CA ALA A 104 -15.88 10.65 -5.08
C ALA A 104 -16.78 9.65 -4.34
N ILE A 105 -17.21 8.57 -5.03
CA ILE A 105 -18.12 7.56 -4.47
C ILE A 105 -17.54 6.13 -4.50
N SER A 106 -16.61 5.86 -5.41
CA SER A 106 -15.95 4.55 -5.47
C SER A 106 -14.88 4.44 -4.37
N ALA A 107 -14.46 3.21 -4.06
CA ALA A 107 -13.35 2.99 -3.12
C ALA A 107 -12.05 3.65 -3.61
N VAL A 108 -11.76 3.53 -4.92
CA VAL A 108 -10.58 4.15 -5.54
C VAL A 108 -10.66 5.66 -5.47
N ASP A 109 -11.81 6.25 -5.87
CA ASP A 109 -12.01 7.70 -5.83
C ASP A 109 -11.87 8.25 -4.40
N SER A 110 -12.50 7.58 -3.44
CA SER A 110 -12.44 7.97 -2.02
C SER A 110 -11.02 7.87 -1.45
N SER A 111 -10.24 6.86 -1.85
CA SER A 111 -8.85 6.71 -1.43
C SER A 111 -7.98 7.83 -1.99
N VAL A 112 -8.12 8.14 -3.29
CA VAL A 112 -7.41 9.27 -3.93
C VAL A 112 -7.82 10.59 -3.30
N SER A 113 -9.13 10.81 -3.13
CA SER A 113 -9.67 12.04 -2.55
C SER A 113 -9.12 12.31 -1.14
N ARG A 114 -9.06 11.30 -0.27
CA ARG A 114 -8.54 11.44 1.10
C ARG A 114 -7.04 11.74 1.16
N LEU A 115 -6.28 11.39 0.14
CA LEU A 115 -4.85 11.71 0.06
C LEU A 115 -4.62 13.13 -0.45
N LEU A 116 -5.51 13.65 -1.31
CA LEU A 116 -5.39 14.97 -1.91
C LEU A 116 -6.09 16.08 -1.10
N TYR A 117 -7.18 15.76 -0.42
CA TYR A 117 -8.03 16.75 0.26
C TYR A 117 -8.16 16.44 1.74
N SER A 118 -7.93 17.44 2.56
CA SER A 118 -8.29 17.43 3.97
C SER A 118 -9.76 17.73 4.18
N SER A 119 -10.29 17.28 5.31
CA SER A 119 -11.66 17.53 5.77
C SER A 119 -11.68 18.34 7.04
N LEU A 120 -12.83 18.82 7.48
CA LEU A 120 -12.91 19.52 8.76
C LEU A 120 -12.49 18.61 9.92
N PHE A 121 -12.95 17.35 9.88
CA PHE A 121 -12.61 16.32 10.85
C PHE A 121 -12.28 15.01 10.15
N VAL A 122 -11.44 14.19 10.78
CA VAL A 122 -11.12 12.82 10.36
C VAL A 122 -11.52 11.83 11.45
N ALA A 123 -12.05 10.68 11.04
CA ALA A 123 -12.34 9.60 11.98
C ALA A 123 -11.11 8.71 12.16
N ASN A 124 -10.73 8.43 13.41
CA ASN A 124 -9.70 7.46 13.74
C ASN A 124 -10.22 6.01 13.64
N SER A 125 -9.35 5.02 13.84
CA SER A 125 -9.71 3.60 13.82
C SER A 125 -10.68 3.17 14.94
N GLN A 126 -10.88 4.01 15.94
CA GLN A 126 -11.81 3.77 17.06
C GLN A 126 -13.17 4.43 16.82
N GLY A 127 -13.29 5.23 15.73
CA GLY A 127 -14.50 5.98 15.41
C GLY A 127 -14.59 7.36 16.06
N ASP A 128 -13.53 7.81 16.76
CA ASP A 128 -13.50 9.16 17.30
C ASP A 128 -13.17 10.16 16.20
N LEU A 129 -13.78 11.34 16.27
CA LEU A 129 -13.49 12.46 15.36
C LEU A 129 -12.35 13.30 15.91
N LEU A 130 -11.33 13.47 15.08
CA LEU A 130 -10.17 14.34 15.34
C LEU A 130 -10.25 15.53 14.40
N GLY A 131 -9.85 16.71 14.88
CA GLY A 131 -9.74 17.90 14.05
C GLY A 131 -8.65 17.70 12.97
N ASP A 132 -8.92 18.18 11.75
CA ASP A 132 -7.98 18.27 10.64
C ASP A 132 -7.90 19.74 10.18
N LEU A 133 -8.78 20.21 9.29
CA LEU A 133 -8.91 21.63 8.98
C LEU A 133 -9.59 22.43 10.12
N ALA A 134 -10.35 21.75 10.95
CA ALA A 134 -10.99 22.36 12.13
C ALA A 134 -10.17 22.16 13.41
N SER A 135 -10.11 23.19 14.25
CA SER A 135 -9.53 23.17 15.59
C SER A 135 -10.53 22.73 16.66
N GLY A 136 -11.83 22.87 16.42
CA GLY A 136 -12.87 22.53 17.36
C GLY A 136 -14.28 22.64 16.81
N ILE A 137 -15.23 22.09 17.55
CA ILE A 137 -16.65 22.14 17.27
C ILE A 137 -17.45 22.38 18.54
N GLU A 138 -18.36 23.33 18.51
CA GLU A 138 -19.33 23.58 19.57
C GLU A 138 -20.73 23.25 19.07
N VAL A 139 -21.53 22.64 19.93
CA VAL A 139 -22.91 22.25 19.58
C VAL A 139 -23.87 22.89 20.57
N ASP A 140 -24.93 23.48 20.09
CA ASP A 140 -25.96 24.09 20.93
C ASP A 140 -26.72 23.03 21.78
N GLU A 141 -27.43 23.47 22.82
CA GLU A 141 -28.19 22.60 23.71
C GLU A 141 -29.27 21.78 22.98
N GLN A 142 -29.71 22.23 21.80
CA GLN A 142 -30.76 21.56 21.03
C GLN A 142 -30.17 20.56 20.02
N GLY A 143 -28.85 20.51 19.84
CA GLY A 143 -28.19 19.65 18.87
C GLY A 143 -28.49 19.99 17.42
N LYS A 144 -28.77 21.28 17.14
CA LYS A 144 -29.13 21.76 15.79
C LYS A 144 -28.12 22.70 15.18
N VAL A 145 -27.40 23.45 16.01
CA VAL A 145 -26.42 24.45 15.57
C VAL A 145 -25.03 23.96 15.94
N TYR A 146 -24.20 23.81 14.93
CA TYR A 146 -22.80 23.38 15.06
C TYR A 146 -21.92 24.54 14.63
N THR A 147 -21.10 25.05 15.55
CA THR A 147 -20.13 26.11 15.28
C THR A 147 -18.74 25.48 15.21
N VAL A 148 -18.12 25.58 14.06
CA VAL A 148 -16.81 24.96 13.76
C VAL A 148 -15.76 26.05 13.65
N SER A 149 -14.71 25.96 14.47
CA SER A 149 -13.54 26.81 14.39
C SER A 149 -12.48 26.15 13.50
N LEU A 150 -11.92 26.92 12.56
CA LEU A 150 -10.91 26.46 11.62
C LEU A 150 -9.51 26.67 12.16
N ASN A 151 -8.57 25.84 11.72
CA ASN A 151 -7.15 26.04 11.98
C ASN A 151 -6.61 27.17 11.10
N GLU A 152 -5.72 27.97 11.64
CA GLU A 152 -5.07 29.07 10.92
C GLU A 152 -3.84 28.56 10.13
N ASN A 153 -3.42 29.37 9.14
CA ASN A 153 -2.18 29.16 8.34
C ASN A 153 -2.16 27.88 7.49
N ILE A 154 -3.31 27.31 7.18
CA ILE A 154 -3.42 26.21 6.23
C ILE A 154 -3.35 26.78 4.80
N ARG A 155 -2.68 26.05 3.90
CA ARG A 155 -2.54 26.41 2.50
C ARG A 155 -2.97 25.28 1.58
N TRP A 156 -3.53 25.66 0.47
CA TRP A 156 -3.77 24.79 -0.66
C TRP A 156 -2.44 24.36 -1.33
N HIS A 157 -2.46 23.32 -2.13
CA HIS A 157 -1.27 22.83 -2.86
C HIS A 157 -0.65 23.87 -3.80
N ASP A 158 -1.40 24.85 -4.26
CA ASP A 158 -0.96 25.98 -5.09
C ASP A 158 -0.45 27.18 -4.27
N GLY A 159 -0.53 27.08 -2.94
CA GLY A 159 -0.03 28.09 -2.00
C GLY A 159 -1.07 29.12 -1.55
N GLU A 160 -2.27 29.14 -2.12
CA GLU A 160 -3.35 30.03 -1.65
C GLU A 160 -3.80 29.67 -0.23
N PRO A 161 -4.22 30.63 0.59
CA PRO A 161 -4.68 30.36 1.95
C PRO A 161 -6.04 29.67 1.95
N PHE A 162 -6.23 28.73 2.89
CA PHE A 162 -7.52 28.12 3.19
C PHE A 162 -8.28 29.00 4.20
N ASP A 163 -9.58 29.24 3.96
CA ASP A 163 -10.45 29.98 4.87
C ASP A 163 -11.89 29.45 4.89
N ALA A 164 -12.79 30.18 5.62
CA ALA A 164 -14.19 29.83 5.74
C ALA A 164 -14.98 29.92 4.42
N ASN A 165 -14.50 30.66 3.41
CA ASN A 165 -15.18 30.73 2.11
C ASN A 165 -15.10 29.39 1.38
N ASP A 166 -13.95 28.67 1.48
CA ASP A 166 -13.81 27.35 0.91
C ASP A 166 -14.82 26.34 1.50
N VAL A 167 -15.03 26.44 2.81
CA VAL A 167 -16.03 25.60 3.50
C VAL A 167 -17.44 25.91 3.03
N ILE A 168 -17.82 27.20 3.00
CA ILE A 168 -19.14 27.63 2.49
C ILE A 168 -19.34 27.15 1.06
N TYR A 169 -18.39 27.45 0.18
CA TYR A 169 -18.45 27.05 -1.23
C TYR A 169 -18.64 25.54 -1.40
N THR A 170 -17.89 24.75 -0.65
CA THR A 170 -17.97 23.28 -0.69
C THR A 170 -19.39 22.78 -0.41
N TYR A 171 -19.98 23.23 0.68
CA TYR A 171 -21.29 22.74 1.11
C TYR A 171 -22.45 23.37 0.34
N GLU A 172 -22.32 24.59 -0.14
CA GLU A 172 -23.28 25.19 -1.07
C GLU A 172 -23.28 24.47 -2.42
N THR A 173 -22.09 24.14 -2.95
CA THR A 173 -21.95 23.34 -4.19
C THR A 173 -22.53 21.94 -4.03
N ILE A 174 -22.33 21.27 -2.89
CA ILE A 174 -22.99 19.97 -2.61
C ILE A 174 -24.51 20.11 -2.67
N GLN A 175 -25.07 21.23 -2.20
CA GLN A 175 -26.50 21.47 -2.15
C GLN A 175 -27.07 22.01 -3.46
N ASP A 176 -26.24 22.44 -4.41
CA ASP A 176 -26.66 22.88 -5.72
C ASP A 176 -27.12 21.69 -6.59
N PRO A 177 -28.41 21.66 -7.03
CA PRO A 177 -28.92 20.61 -7.89
C PRO A 177 -28.21 20.53 -9.25
N GLU A 178 -27.64 21.64 -9.75
CA GLU A 178 -26.94 21.68 -11.04
C GLU A 178 -25.57 20.99 -10.95
N ALA A 179 -24.89 21.04 -9.81
CA ALA A 179 -23.66 20.33 -9.56
C ALA A 179 -23.83 18.79 -9.50
N ARG A 180 -25.06 18.31 -9.25
CA ARG A 180 -25.40 16.88 -9.22
C ARG A 180 -24.52 16.06 -8.28
N SER A 181 -24.14 16.62 -7.13
CA SER A 181 -23.40 15.90 -6.14
C SER A 181 -24.21 14.70 -5.58
N PRO A 182 -23.62 13.52 -5.46
CA PRO A 182 -24.28 12.38 -4.79
C PRO A 182 -24.57 12.64 -3.31
N LEU A 183 -23.91 13.64 -2.70
CA LEU A 183 -24.05 14.03 -1.31
C LEU A 183 -25.27 14.97 -1.07
N LEU A 184 -25.90 15.50 -2.12
CA LEU A 184 -27.01 16.44 -2.04
C LEU A 184 -28.09 16.02 -1.04
N SER A 185 -28.48 14.74 -1.07
CA SER A 185 -29.55 14.23 -0.20
C SER A 185 -29.22 14.32 1.30
N SER A 186 -27.96 14.15 1.65
CA SER A 186 -27.47 14.20 3.04
C SER A 186 -27.35 15.63 3.57
N TRP A 187 -27.17 16.60 2.67
CA TRP A 187 -26.97 18.01 3.02
C TRP A 187 -28.19 18.88 2.80
N LYS A 188 -29.28 18.30 2.31
CA LYS A 188 -30.50 19.06 1.97
C LYS A 188 -31.09 19.75 3.19
N GLY A 189 -31.17 21.09 3.09
CA GLY A 189 -31.76 21.95 4.12
C GLY A 189 -30.84 22.30 5.28
N VAL A 190 -29.59 21.86 5.26
CA VAL A 190 -28.56 22.35 6.19
C VAL A 190 -28.13 23.74 5.73
N LYS A 191 -28.27 24.72 6.61
CA LYS A 191 -27.84 26.09 6.32
C LYS A 191 -26.38 26.23 6.79
N VAL A 192 -25.49 26.67 5.89
CA VAL A 192 -24.10 26.95 6.19
C VAL A 192 -23.87 28.44 6.16
N THR A 193 -23.23 28.99 7.20
CA THR A 193 -23.05 30.45 7.35
C THR A 193 -21.65 30.75 7.84
N LYS A 194 -20.95 31.65 7.16
CA LYS A 194 -19.69 32.19 7.60
C LYS A 194 -19.95 33.18 8.73
N LEU A 195 -19.36 32.99 9.90
CA LEU A 195 -19.40 33.96 11.00
C LEU A 195 -18.21 34.92 10.90
N ASP A 196 -17.03 34.41 10.61
CA ASP A 196 -15.81 35.16 10.30
C ASP A 196 -14.89 34.29 9.40
N ASP A 197 -13.63 34.73 9.14
CA ASP A 197 -12.71 34.04 8.24
C ASP A 197 -12.23 32.69 8.79
N SER A 198 -12.40 32.42 10.08
CA SER A 198 -11.98 31.19 10.76
C SER A 198 -13.12 30.45 11.44
N THR A 199 -14.39 30.89 11.24
CA THR A 199 -15.53 30.28 11.94
C THR A 199 -16.71 30.09 11.01
N VAL A 200 -17.21 28.86 10.94
CA VAL A 200 -18.38 28.47 10.13
C VAL A 200 -19.45 27.85 11.02
N GLN A 201 -20.71 28.17 10.74
CA GLN A 201 -21.84 27.64 11.47
C GLN A 201 -22.74 26.80 10.54
N PHE A 202 -23.11 25.61 11.01
CA PHE A 202 -24.07 24.71 10.35
C PHE A 202 -25.35 24.66 11.17
N GLU A 203 -26.48 25.01 10.56
CA GLU A 203 -27.80 24.94 11.17
C GLU A 203 -28.62 23.84 10.51
N LEU A 204 -29.03 22.83 11.28
CA LEU A 204 -29.73 21.65 10.81
C LEU A 204 -31.26 21.87 10.89
N PRO A 205 -32.02 21.41 9.89
CA PRO A 205 -33.47 21.46 9.95
C PRO A 205 -34.07 20.60 11.09
N ASN A 206 -33.38 19.48 11.40
CA ASN A 206 -33.75 18.57 12.48
C ASN A 206 -32.48 18.10 13.19
N THR A 207 -32.60 17.78 14.47
CA THR A 207 -31.51 17.19 15.24
C THR A 207 -31.07 15.86 14.65
N PHE A 208 -29.75 15.73 14.42
CA PHE A 208 -29.13 14.51 13.89
C PHE A 208 -27.81 14.26 14.62
N SER A 209 -27.80 13.32 15.55
CA SER A 209 -26.66 13.06 16.44
C SER A 209 -25.37 12.66 15.71
N SER A 210 -25.49 12.09 14.50
CA SER A 210 -24.34 11.69 13.70
C SER A 210 -23.87 12.75 12.70
N PHE A 211 -24.41 14.00 12.76
CA PHE A 211 -24.09 15.05 11.79
C PHE A 211 -22.58 15.35 11.73
N GLN A 212 -21.90 15.35 12.88
CA GLN A 212 -20.48 15.62 12.93
C GLN A 212 -19.65 14.65 12.03
N PHE A 213 -20.13 13.43 11.76
CA PHE A 213 -19.49 12.52 10.81
C PHE A 213 -19.67 12.95 9.34
N ALA A 214 -20.67 13.78 9.03
CA ALA A 214 -20.79 14.37 7.71
C ALA A 214 -19.70 15.42 7.44
N LEU A 215 -19.08 15.96 8.47
CA LEU A 215 -17.98 16.92 8.37
C LEU A 215 -16.62 16.26 8.02
N THR A 216 -16.61 14.97 7.73
CA THR A 216 -15.43 14.23 7.22
C THR A 216 -15.33 14.25 5.70
N ASN A 217 -16.18 15.01 5.00
CA ASN A 217 -16.02 15.26 3.57
C ASN A 217 -14.84 16.22 3.32
N GLY A 218 -14.05 15.92 2.29
CA GLY A 218 -12.98 16.83 1.87
C GLY A 218 -13.52 18.19 1.43
N ILE A 219 -12.77 19.24 1.70
CA ILE A 219 -13.08 20.61 1.29
C ILE A 219 -12.41 20.89 -0.05
N VAL A 220 -13.06 21.67 -0.91
CA VAL A 220 -12.57 22.05 -2.24
C VAL A 220 -12.28 23.55 -2.33
N PRO A 221 -11.33 23.97 -3.18
CA PRO A 221 -10.90 25.38 -3.29
C PRO A 221 -11.96 26.23 -4.00
N GLU A 222 -12.48 27.23 -3.30
CA GLU A 222 -13.41 28.22 -3.85
C GLU A 222 -12.75 29.04 -4.96
N HIS A 223 -11.51 29.48 -4.76
CA HIS A 223 -10.78 30.35 -5.69
C HIS A 223 -10.56 29.72 -7.08
N ILE A 224 -10.61 28.39 -7.20
CA ILE A 224 -10.51 27.66 -8.48
C ILE A 224 -11.90 27.36 -9.02
N LEU A 225 -12.73 26.69 -8.22
CA LEU A 225 -13.97 26.08 -8.71
C LEU A 225 -15.14 27.06 -8.83
N SER A 226 -15.11 28.19 -8.16
CA SER A 226 -16.13 29.24 -8.32
C SER A 226 -16.14 29.90 -9.72
N GLN A 227 -15.06 29.67 -10.48
CA GLN A 227 -14.94 30.14 -11.87
C GLN A 227 -15.65 29.22 -12.86
N GLU A 228 -16.02 28.01 -12.46
CA GLU A 228 -16.68 27.02 -13.29
C GLU A 228 -18.18 27.03 -13.10
N ASP A 229 -18.91 26.71 -14.17
CA ASP A 229 -20.36 26.50 -14.10
C ASP A 229 -20.65 25.23 -13.26
N PRO A 230 -21.52 25.27 -12.25
CA PRO A 230 -21.89 24.11 -11.44
C PRO A 230 -22.25 22.86 -12.26
N ALA A 231 -22.94 23.02 -13.38
CA ALA A 231 -23.30 21.92 -14.27
C ALA A 231 -22.10 21.29 -14.98
N GLY A 232 -21.00 22.04 -15.13
CA GLY A 232 -19.72 21.62 -15.74
C GLY A 232 -18.77 20.95 -14.76
N LEU A 233 -18.88 21.21 -13.46
CA LEU A 233 -17.94 20.78 -12.43
C LEU A 233 -17.63 19.28 -12.48
N ARG A 234 -18.63 18.44 -12.77
CA ARG A 234 -18.44 16.98 -12.83
C ARG A 234 -17.53 16.54 -13.97
N SER A 235 -17.34 17.35 -14.98
CA SER A 235 -16.50 17.07 -16.17
C SER A 235 -15.19 17.86 -16.17
N SER A 236 -14.93 18.63 -15.13
CA SER A 236 -13.71 19.43 -14.99
C SER A 236 -12.45 18.57 -14.92
N SER A 237 -11.35 19.06 -15.49
CA SER A 237 -10.01 18.45 -15.35
C SER A 237 -9.51 18.50 -13.90
N PHE A 238 -10.03 19.42 -13.10
CA PHE A 238 -9.81 19.48 -11.65
C PHE A 238 -10.16 18.16 -10.95
N ASN A 239 -11.10 17.40 -11.48
CA ASN A 239 -11.50 16.11 -10.91
C ASN A 239 -10.45 14.98 -11.13
N THR A 240 -9.38 15.25 -11.86
CA THR A 240 -8.38 14.24 -12.23
C THR A 240 -6.96 14.77 -12.04
N ILE A 241 -6.37 15.31 -13.10
CA ILE A 241 -4.94 15.67 -13.11
C ILE A 241 -4.65 17.03 -12.49
N ASP A 242 -5.61 17.97 -12.57
CA ASP A 242 -5.44 19.35 -12.09
C ASP A 242 -5.97 19.53 -10.65
N ALA A 243 -6.08 18.42 -9.90
CA ALA A 243 -6.58 18.43 -8.53
C ALA A 243 -5.66 19.23 -7.60
N VAL A 244 -6.23 20.25 -6.93
CA VAL A 244 -5.59 21.07 -5.90
C VAL A 244 -6.35 20.87 -4.61
N GLY A 245 -5.67 20.37 -3.59
CA GLY A 245 -6.23 20.07 -2.28
C GLY A 245 -5.40 20.69 -1.14
N THR A 246 -5.73 20.32 0.09
CA THR A 246 -5.00 20.67 1.32
C THR A 246 -4.43 19.42 1.99
N GLY A 247 -4.54 18.25 1.34
CA GLY A 247 -4.15 16.97 1.89
C GLY A 247 -2.64 16.71 1.90
N PRO A 248 -2.22 15.56 2.44
CA PRO A 248 -0.81 15.21 2.61
C PRO A 248 -0.06 14.93 1.30
N PHE A 249 -0.78 14.75 0.17
CA PHE A 249 -0.18 14.46 -1.13
C PHE A 249 -0.73 15.36 -2.22
N THR A 250 0.09 15.66 -3.23
CA THR A 250 -0.27 16.41 -4.44
C THR A 250 -0.37 15.47 -5.64
N MET A 251 -1.30 15.73 -6.55
CA MET A 251 -1.42 14.98 -7.80
C MET A 251 -0.17 15.18 -8.66
N ARG A 252 0.37 14.07 -9.18
CA ARG A 252 1.53 14.10 -10.08
C ARG A 252 1.18 13.62 -11.48
N THR A 253 0.69 12.39 -11.60
CA THR A 253 0.33 11.80 -12.90
C THR A 253 -0.86 10.85 -12.74
N LEU A 254 -1.66 10.82 -13.79
CA LEU A 254 -2.71 9.83 -14.01
C LEU A 254 -2.40 9.11 -15.33
N GLU A 255 -2.10 7.84 -15.25
CA GLU A 255 -1.83 6.98 -16.40
C GLU A 255 -2.92 5.93 -16.54
N VAL A 256 -3.36 5.69 -17.77
CA VAL A 256 -4.27 4.59 -18.09
C VAL A 256 -3.50 3.56 -18.88
N VAL A 257 -3.37 2.36 -18.33
CA VAL A 257 -2.63 1.23 -18.91
C VAL A 257 -3.62 0.15 -19.31
N GLY A 258 -3.33 -0.52 -20.45
CA GLY A 258 -4.24 -1.55 -21.00
C GLY A 258 -5.23 -0.96 -22.01
N THR A 259 -5.55 -1.74 -23.03
CA THR A 259 -6.45 -1.36 -24.13
C THR A 259 -7.84 -1.93 -23.97
N ASP A 260 -7.94 -3.08 -23.31
CA ASP A 260 -9.20 -3.79 -23.12
C ASP A 260 -9.82 -3.48 -21.76
N VAL A 261 -11.13 -3.62 -21.66
CA VAL A 261 -11.89 -3.33 -20.42
C VAL A 261 -11.36 -4.12 -19.23
N ASP A 262 -10.98 -5.38 -19.43
CA ASP A 262 -10.54 -6.29 -18.38
C ASP A 262 -9.08 -6.04 -17.95
N THR A 263 -8.24 -5.51 -18.86
CA THR A 263 -6.82 -5.21 -18.62
C THR A 263 -6.56 -3.75 -18.28
N ARG A 264 -7.58 -2.89 -18.39
CA ARG A 264 -7.47 -1.47 -18.12
C ARG A 264 -7.20 -1.22 -16.63
N GLN A 265 -6.14 -0.50 -16.38
CA GLN A 265 -5.69 -0.09 -15.07
C GLN A 265 -5.47 1.43 -15.05
N GLU A 266 -5.99 2.10 -14.05
CA GLU A 266 -5.61 3.48 -13.76
C GLU A 266 -4.48 3.46 -12.72
N ARG A 267 -3.41 4.25 -13.00
CA ARG A 267 -2.28 4.45 -12.08
C ARG A 267 -2.23 5.92 -11.69
N ILE A 268 -2.49 6.17 -10.43
CA ILE A 268 -2.53 7.50 -9.86
C ILE A 268 -1.27 7.67 -9.02
N ALA A 269 -0.34 8.52 -9.47
CA ALA A 269 0.87 8.83 -8.72
C ALA A 269 0.75 10.20 -8.05
N MET A 270 1.09 10.25 -6.77
CA MET A 270 1.02 11.43 -5.93
C MET A 270 2.35 11.60 -5.18
N ASN A 271 2.79 12.84 -5.00
CA ASN A 271 3.97 13.17 -4.19
C ASN A 271 3.55 13.72 -2.84
N SER A 272 4.35 13.49 -1.80
CA SER A 272 4.13 14.12 -0.51
C SER A 272 4.17 15.64 -0.62
N TYR A 273 3.23 16.32 0.05
CA TYR A 273 3.20 17.77 0.13
C TYR A 273 4.09 18.23 1.29
N GLU A 274 5.06 19.10 0.98
CA GLU A 274 6.05 19.50 2.00
C GLU A 274 5.47 20.43 3.06
N ASP A 275 4.55 21.30 2.65
CA ASP A 275 3.92 22.30 3.52
C ASP A 275 2.59 21.80 4.10
N TYR A 276 2.41 20.46 4.21
CA TYR A 276 1.22 19.88 4.82
C TYR A 276 1.09 20.33 6.28
N HIS A 277 -0.09 20.82 6.65
CA HIS A 277 -0.37 21.45 7.96
C HIS A 277 -0.27 20.49 9.16
N ALA A 278 -0.33 19.18 8.94
CA ALA A 278 -0.18 18.18 9.99
C ALA A 278 1.16 17.43 9.87
N ASN A 279 1.25 16.21 10.40
CA ASN A 279 2.47 15.42 10.32
C ASN A 279 2.80 15.03 8.87
N LYS A 280 4.02 15.38 8.43
CA LYS A 280 4.50 15.00 7.10
C LYS A 280 4.44 13.48 6.90
N PRO A 281 3.96 13.00 5.74
CA PRO A 281 3.99 11.57 5.40
C PRO A 281 5.40 10.99 5.50
N GLY A 282 5.49 9.74 5.96
CA GLY A 282 6.76 9.02 6.05
C GLY A 282 7.29 8.53 4.70
N VAL A 283 6.51 8.68 3.60
CA VAL A 283 6.87 8.28 2.23
C VAL A 283 6.92 9.49 1.31
N ASP A 284 7.80 9.47 0.32
CA ASP A 284 7.95 10.59 -0.64
C ASP A 284 6.83 10.59 -1.69
N SER A 285 6.30 9.41 -2.03
CA SER A 285 5.24 9.28 -3.02
C SER A 285 4.36 8.07 -2.78
N VAL A 286 3.12 8.17 -3.25
CA VAL A 286 2.13 7.07 -3.27
C VAL A 286 1.71 6.82 -4.70
N VAL A 287 1.61 5.55 -5.09
CA VAL A 287 1.05 5.13 -6.37
C VAL A 287 -0.13 4.19 -6.09
N LEU A 288 -1.34 4.66 -6.36
CA LEU A 288 -2.53 3.83 -6.32
C LEU A 288 -2.76 3.21 -7.70
N ARG A 289 -3.09 1.91 -7.73
CA ARG A 289 -3.43 1.17 -8.95
C ARG A 289 -4.81 0.59 -8.82
N SER A 290 -5.67 0.88 -9.79
CA SER A 290 -6.99 0.28 -9.85
C SER A 290 -6.93 -1.11 -10.50
N TYR A 291 -7.69 -2.06 -9.97
CA TYR A 291 -7.79 -3.41 -10.51
C TYR A 291 -9.25 -3.79 -10.76
N ARG A 292 -9.48 -4.57 -11.81
CA ARG A 292 -10.82 -5.06 -12.19
C ARG A 292 -11.11 -6.44 -11.62
N SER A 293 -10.07 -7.18 -11.21
CA SER A 293 -10.22 -8.51 -10.62
C SER A 293 -9.21 -8.75 -9.50
N ASP A 294 -9.59 -9.62 -8.58
CA ASP A 294 -8.75 -10.08 -7.48
C ASP A 294 -7.51 -10.81 -8.00
N GLU A 295 -7.64 -11.60 -9.08
CA GLU A 295 -6.54 -12.40 -9.64
C GLU A 295 -5.43 -11.48 -10.20
N ALA A 296 -5.81 -10.40 -10.89
CA ALA A 296 -4.83 -9.45 -11.43
C ALA A 296 -4.11 -8.69 -10.31
N MET A 297 -4.83 -8.33 -9.26
CA MET A 297 -4.27 -7.64 -8.10
C MET A 297 -3.34 -8.56 -7.29
N LEU A 298 -3.76 -9.80 -7.03
CA LEU A 298 -2.95 -10.80 -6.33
C LEU A 298 -1.67 -11.11 -7.09
N LYS A 299 -1.75 -11.26 -8.41
CA LYS A 299 -0.56 -11.48 -9.25
C LYS A 299 0.45 -10.32 -9.12
N ASP A 300 0.00 -9.06 -9.19
CA ASP A 300 0.89 -7.91 -9.05
C ASP A 300 1.43 -7.77 -7.61
N PHE A 301 0.73 -8.29 -6.61
CA PHE A 301 1.21 -8.40 -5.24
C PHE A 301 2.31 -9.46 -5.10
N ASP A 302 2.12 -10.66 -5.64
CA ASP A 302 3.11 -11.75 -5.65
C ASP A 302 4.37 -11.35 -6.44
N ASP A 303 4.20 -10.63 -7.56
CA ASP A 303 5.28 -10.08 -8.38
C ASP A 303 5.96 -8.85 -7.73
N GLN A 304 5.55 -8.44 -6.52
CA GLN A 304 6.04 -7.27 -5.76
C GLN A 304 5.91 -5.93 -6.51
N VAL A 305 4.96 -5.86 -7.43
CA VAL A 305 4.62 -4.64 -8.18
C VAL A 305 3.87 -3.66 -7.30
N ILE A 306 3.06 -4.17 -6.37
CA ILE A 306 2.37 -3.46 -5.29
C ILE A 306 2.76 -4.05 -3.93
N GLN A 307 2.68 -3.25 -2.87
CA GLN A 307 3.06 -3.61 -1.49
C GLN A 307 1.86 -3.88 -0.59
N SER A 308 0.67 -3.45 -1.02
CA SER A 308 -0.58 -3.71 -0.30
C SER A 308 -1.76 -3.83 -1.25
N MET A 309 -2.81 -4.47 -0.75
CA MET A 309 -4.07 -4.69 -1.45
C MET A 309 -5.24 -4.21 -0.60
N VAL A 310 -6.19 -3.50 -1.21
CA VAL A 310 -7.44 -3.05 -0.59
C VAL A 310 -8.63 -3.56 -1.38
N GLY A 311 -9.61 -4.11 -0.67
CA GLY A 311 -10.84 -4.63 -1.28
C GLY A 311 -10.69 -6.02 -1.90
N TYR A 312 -9.60 -6.74 -1.59
CA TYR A 312 -9.45 -8.14 -1.98
C TYR A 312 -10.55 -9.00 -1.32
N SER A 313 -11.22 -9.80 -2.13
CA SER A 313 -12.34 -10.66 -1.70
C SER A 313 -12.07 -12.15 -1.87
N GLY A 314 -10.88 -12.50 -2.36
CA GLY A 314 -10.45 -13.89 -2.52
C GLY A 314 -10.11 -14.60 -1.21
N PRO A 315 -9.70 -15.89 -1.27
CA PRO A 315 -9.31 -16.65 -0.10
C PRO A 315 -8.11 -16.02 0.63
N ILE A 316 -8.24 -15.84 1.95
CA ILE A 316 -7.16 -15.26 2.78
C ILE A 316 -5.96 -16.22 2.85
N GLU A 317 -6.21 -17.52 2.75
CA GLU A 317 -5.19 -18.57 2.76
C GLU A 317 -4.17 -18.41 1.63
N ASP A 318 -4.58 -17.86 0.50
CA ASP A 318 -3.69 -17.60 -0.65
C ASP A 318 -2.66 -16.51 -0.35
N ILE A 319 -2.95 -15.61 0.60
CA ILE A 319 -2.11 -14.45 0.97
C ILE A 319 -1.28 -14.75 2.22
N THR A 320 -1.84 -15.49 3.19
CA THR A 320 -1.21 -15.74 4.50
C THR A 320 -0.17 -16.86 4.50
N ALA A 321 0.11 -17.47 3.33
CA ALA A 321 1.19 -18.44 3.19
C ALA A 321 2.59 -17.84 3.42
N ASP A 322 2.71 -16.51 3.30
CA ASP A 322 3.93 -15.78 3.58
C ASP A 322 3.85 -15.14 4.99
N GLU A 323 4.80 -15.50 5.87
CA GLU A 323 4.89 -14.98 7.25
C GLU A 323 5.16 -13.45 7.30
N GLU A 324 5.58 -12.83 6.20
CA GLU A 324 5.85 -11.40 6.12
C GLU A 324 4.60 -10.55 5.81
N VAL A 325 3.48 -11.20 5.45
CA VAL A 325 2.23 -10.49 5.09
C VAL A 325 1.40 -10.19 6.34
N GLN A 326 1.10 -8.92 6.55
CA GLN A 326 0.19 -8.47 7.59
C GLN A 326 -1.23 -8.27 7.02
N VAL A 327 -2.19 -9.00 7.54
CA VAL A 327 -3.61 -8.81 7.22
C VAL A 327 -4.26 -7.88 8.24
N LEU A 328 -4.76 -6.74 7.76
CA LEU A 328 -5.52 -5.78 8.56
C LEU A 328 -7.01 -5.98 8.27
N SER A 329 -7.77 -6.35 9.29
CA SER A 329 -9.22 -6.49 9.20
C SER A 329 -9.90 -5.30 9.87
N ALA A 330 -10.75 -4.61 9.11
CA ALA A 330 -11.59 -3.54 9.64
C ALA A 330 -13.06 -3.97 9.59
N PRO A 331 -13.84 -3.75 10.66
CA PRO A 331 -15.28 -4.04 10.63
C PRO A 331 -15.95 -3.08 9.63
N LEU A 332 -16.65 -3.65 8.64
CA LEU A 332 -17.49 -2.86 7.76
C LEU A 332 -18.76 -2.43 8.51
N THR A 333 -19.03 -1.12 8.49
CA THR A 333 -20.27 -0.55 9.03
C THR A 333 -21.41 -0.57 8.01
N SER A 334 -21.22 -1.25 6.87
CA SER A 334 -22.22 -1.38 5.81
C SER A 334 -23.16 -2.54 6.07
N SER A 335 -24.43 -2.34 5.73
CA SER A 335 -25.47 -3.39 5.83
C SER A 335 -26.07 -3.64 4.45
N VAL A 336 -26.32 -4.90 4.13
CA VAL A 336 -27.10 -5.25 2.95
C VAL A 336 -28.58 -5.21 3.37
N MET A 337 -29.37 -4.35 2.73
CA MET A 337 -30.79 -4.19 2.99
C MET A 337 -31.61 -4.60 1.78
N VAL A 338 -32.64 -5.39 2.03
CA VAL A 338 -33.63 -5.75 1.01
C VAL A 338 -34.91 -4.94 1.28
N PHE A 339 -35.26 -4.06 0.35
CA PHE A 339 -36.49 -3.30 0.41
C PHE A 339 -37.58 -4.04 -0.37
N LEU A 340 -38.64 -4.42 0.33
CA LEU A 340 -39.78 -5.12 -0.25
C LEU A 340 -40.92 -4.12 -0.51
N ASN A 341 -41.40 -4.07 -1.76
CA ASN A 341 -42.55 -3.22 -2.11
C ASN A 341 -43.85 -3.83 -1.56
N ASN A 342 -44.31 -3.36 -0.41
CA ASN A 342 -45.52 -3.82 0.23
C ASN A 342 -46.83 -3.48 -0.54
N SER A 343 -46.78 -2.62 -1.54
CA SER A 343 -47.89 -2.34 -2.44
C SER A 343 -48.13 -3.46 -3.47
N ASN A 344 -47.15 -4.37 -3.63
CA ASN A 344 -47.33 -5.56 -4.45
C ASN A 344 -48.20 -6.56 -3.70
N PRO A 345 -49.34 -7.05 -4.29
CA PRO A 345 -50.24 -7.96 -3.62
C PRO A 345 -49.61 -9.23 -3.07
N ILE A 346 -48.56 -9.75 -3.74
CA ILE A 346 -47.82 -10.95 -3.28
C ILE A 346 -46.98 -10.61 -2.05
N LEU A 347 -46.30 -9.46 -2.05
CA LEU A 347 -45.44 -9.01 -0.96
C LEU A 347 -46.19 -8.31 0.18
N ALA A 348 -47.50 -8.06 0.02
CA ALA A 348 -48.35 -7.53 1.08
C ALA A 348 -48.56 -8.55 2.21
N ASP A 349 -48.50 -9.87 1.91
CA ASP A 349 -48.60 -10.91 2.94
C ASP A 349 -47.30 -11.02 3.75
N THR A 350 -47.42 -10.87 5.05
CA THR A 350 -46.28 -10.96 5.98
C THR A 350 -45.58 -12.32 5.93
N LYS A 351 -46.32 -13.41 5.71
CA LYS A 351 -45.72 -14.74 5.64
C LYS A 351 -44.84 -14.92 4.41
N VAL A 352 -45.20 -14.28 3.29
CA VAL A 352 -44.37 -14.29 2.06
C VAL A 352 -43.08 -13.50 2.25
N ARG A 353 -43.12 -12.41 3.05
CA ARG A 353 -41.93 -11.62 3.35
C ARG A 353 -40.98 -12.29 4.37
N GLN A 354 -41.48 -13.26 5.14
CA GLN A 354 -40.70 -13.99 6.13
C GLN A 354 -40.11 -15.32 5.61
N ALA A 355 -40.60 -15.80 4.46
CA ALA A 355 -40.10 -16.99 3.78
C ALA A 355 -38.87 -16.68 2.92
#